data_f5f67ed8a89a4e5efceec6babe980b9f
#
_entry.id   f5f67ed8a89a4e5efceec6babe980b9f
#
_cell.length_a   1.000
_cell.length_b   1.000
_cell.length_c   1.000
_cell.angle_alpha   90.00
_cell.angle_beta   90.00
_cell.angle_gamma   90.00
#
_symmetry.space_group_name_H-M   'P 1'
#
loop_
_entity.id
_entity.type
_entity.pdbx_description
1 polymer ?
#
loop_
_entity_poly.entity_id
_entity_poly.type
_entity_poly.pdbx_seq_one_letter_code
_entity_poly.pdbx_strand_id
1 'polypeptide(L)'
;MITETDIKRFERTFDYLKQVPYDISKETLYTALELYNGYNPDNADSFKTCFDTKVYNHYISTGKIDTIEEESLSRMLHDHSIHTALKEFFKTHNKQHCIGIMGGHALQRTDYMYKKIVLLSKRLTELGFYMLSGGGPG
;
A
#
# COMPACT_ATOMS: atom_id res chain seq x y z
N MET A 1 28.74 -24.78 -5.29
CA MET A 1 27.92 -25.94 -5.68
C MET A 1 26.62 -25.84 -4.89
N ILE A 2 25.46 -25.89 -5.53
CA ILE A 2 24.16 -25.84 -4.87
C ILE A 2 23.94 -27.17 -4.14
N THR A 3 23.58 -27.12 -2.87
CA THR A 3 23.36 -28.30 -2.03
C THR A 3 21.87 -28.70 -2.01
N GLU A 4 21.56 -29.90 -1.57
CA GLU A 4 20.16 -30.34 -1.38
C GLU A 4 19.42 -29.46 -0.37
N THR A 5 20.13 -28.96 0.65
CA THR A 5 19.58 -28.02 1.64
C THR A 5 19.21 -26.68 0.97
N ASP A 6 20.01 -26.19 0.05
CA ASP A 6 19.70 -24.96 -0.70
C ASP A 6 18.46 -25.14 -1.56
N ILE A 7 18.32 -26.28 -2.23
CA ILE A 7 17.13 -26.60 -3.04
C ILE A 7 15.87 -26.58 -2.18
N LYS A 8 15.86 -27.30 -1.05
CA LYS A 8 14.71 -27.33 -0.13
C LYS A 8 14.35 -25.93 0.43
N ARG A 9 15.37 -25.09 0.67
CA ARG A 9 15.16 -23.71 1.10
C ARG A 9 14.48 -22.88 -0.01
N PHE A 10 14.92 -23.01 -1.26
CA PHE A 10 14.29 -22.33 -2.39
C PHE A 10 12.83 -22.77 -2.61
N GLU A 11 12.56 -24.08 -2.55
CA GLU A 11 11.21 -24.62 -2.68
C GLU A 11 10.28 -24.05 -1.60
N ARG A 12 10.71 -24.06 -0.34
CA ARG A 12 9.94 -23.50 0.77
C ARG A 12 9.67 -22.01 0.58
N THR A 13 10.68 -21.25 0.20
CA THR A 13 10.55 -19.82 -0.08
C THR A 13 9.56 -19.59 -1.21
N PHE A 14 9.68 -20.33 -2.30
CA PHE A 14 8.80 -20.18 -3.46
C PHE A 14 7.34 -20.50 -3.14
N ASP A 15 7.10 -21.53 -2.32
CA ASP A 15 5.75 -21.87 -1.87
C ASP A 15 5.17 -20.82 -0.92
N TYR A 16 6.00 -20.23 -0.07
CA TYR A 16 5.56 -19.11 0.78
C TYR A 16 5.14 -17.89 -0.05
N LEU A 17 5.93 -17.51 -1.05
CA LEU A 17 5.66 -16.36 -1.93
C LEU A 17 4.30 -16.45 -2.66
N LYS A 18 3.79 -17.66 -2.89
CA LYS A 18 2.46 -17.89 -3.49
C LYS A 18 1.29 -17.67 -2.51
N GLN A 19 1.57 -17.64 -1.20
CA GLN A 19 0.55 -17.61 -0.15
C GLN A 19 0.33 -16.23 0.47
N VAL A 20 1.24 -15.28 0.20
CA VAL A 20 1.08 -13.91 0.69
C VAL A 20 -0.14 -13.23 0.05
N PRO A 21 -0.86 -12.37 0.79
CA PRO A 21 -2.10 -11.76 0.29
C PRO A 21 -1.88 -10.61 -0.69
N TYR A 22 -0.65 -10.30 -1.06
CA TYR A 22 -0.29 -9.22 -1.98
C TYR A 22 0.54 -9.73 -3.15
N ASP A 23 0.53 -9.00 -4.26
CA ASP A 23 1.29 -9.34 -5.45
C ASP A 23 2.75 -8.88 -5.30
N ILE A 24 3.67 -9.84 -5.20
CA ILE A 24 5.12 -9.58 -5.06
C ILE A 24 5.78 -9.04 -6.34
N SER A 25 5.09 -9.10 -7.46
CA SER A 25 5.58 -8.71 -8.79
C SER A 25 4.68 -7.68 -9.47
N LYS A 26 3.93 -6.89 -8.68
CA LYS A 26 2.98 -5.92 -9.22
C LYS A 26 3.65 -4.90 -10.13
N GLU A 27 3.22 -4.86 -11.38
CA GLU A 27 3.81 -4.00 -12.42
C GLU A 27 3.26 -2.57 -12.40
N THR A 28 2.12 -2.34 -11.73
CA THR A 28 1.44 -1.04 -11.65
C THR A 28 1.17 -0.64 -10.20
N LEU A 29 0.95 0.63 -9.94
CA LEU A 29 0.46 1.09 -8.64
C LEU A 29 -0.94 0.55 -8.38
N TYR A 30 -1.25 0.26 -7.11
CA TYR A 30 -2.61 -0.09 -6.71
C TYR A 30 -3.56 1.07 -6.92
N THR A 31 -4.70 0.79 -7.50
CA THR A 31 -5.82 1.74 -7.58
C THR A 31 -6.65 1.72 -6.30
N ALA A 32 -7.42 2.77 -6.06
CA ALA A 32 -8.38 2.80 -4.94
C ALA A 32 -9.41 1.66 -5.05
N LEU A 33 -9.80 1.28 -6.26
CA LEU A 33 -10.73 0.16 -6.47
C LEU A 33 -10.11 -1.19 -6.07
N GLU A 34 -8.84 -1.43 -6.39
CA GLU A 34 -8.14 -2.65 -5.97
C GLU A 34 -8.02 -2.72 -4.45
N LEU A 35 -7.68 -1.60 -3.79
CA LEU A 35 -7.47 -1.55 -2.35
C LEU A 35 -8.77 -1.68 -1.55
N TYR A 36 -9.84 -1.02 -2.02
CA TYR A 36 -11.08 -0.79 -1.25
C TYR A 36 -12.33 -1.33 -1.93
N ASN A 37 -12.20 -2.27 -2.86
CA ASN A 37 -13.37 -2.93 -3.47
C ASN A 37 -14.28 -3.54 -2.40
N GLY A 38 -15.56 -3.23 -2.47
CA GLY A 38 -16.57 -3.64 -1.49
C GLY A 38 -16.70 -2.72 -0.26
N TYR A 39 -15.88 -1.65 -0.15
CA TYR A 39 -16.08 -0.65 0.90
C TYR A 39 -17.40 0.10 0.73
N ASN A 40 -18.17 0.17 1.82
CA ASN A 40 -19.40 0.96 1.92
C ASN A 40 -19.26 1.93 3.09
N PRO A 41 -19.28 3.26 2.89
CA PRO A 41 -19.14 4.25 3.96
C PRO A 41 -20.26 4.19 5.00
N ASP A 42 -21.44 3.67 4.65
CA ASP A 42 -22.57 3.49 5.55
C ASP A 42 -22.48 2.20 6.40
N ASN A 43 -21.53 1.33 6.08
CA ASN A 43 -21.24 0.10 6.83
C ASN A 43 -19.74 0.01 7.14
N ALA A 44 -19.35 0.45 8.33
CA ALA A 44 -17.95 0.43 8.75
C ALA A 44 -17.32 -0.97 8.73
N ASP A 45 -18.10 -2.04 8.91
CA ASP A 45 -17.59 -3.41 8.86
C ASP A 45 -17.16 -3.85 7.45
N SER A 46 -17.64 -3.20 6.41
CA SER A 46 -17.23 -3.49 5.03
C SER A 46 -15.75 -3.26 4.79
N PHE A 47 -15.10 -2.37 5.54
CA PHE A 47 -13.65 -2.14 5.45
C PHE A 47 -12.83 -3.39 5.83
N LYS A 48 -13.34 -4.21 6.75
CA LYS A 48 -12.65 -5.44 7.22
C LYS A 48 -12.38 -6.45 6.11
N THR A 49 -13.16 -6.42 5.03
CA THR A 49 -13.06 -7.36 3.90
C THR A 49 -12.24 -6.81 2.72
N CYS A 50 -11.88 -5.53 2.76
CA CYS A 50 -11.08 -4.89 1.72
C CYS A 50 -9.68 -5.51 1.62
N PHE A 51 -9.10 -5.44 0.43
CA PHE A 51 -7.74 -5.94 0.18
C PHE A 51 -6.70 -5.29 1.09
N ASP A 52 -6.74 -3.96 1.22
CA ASP A 52 -5.85 -3.19 2.11
C ASP A 52 -5.87 -3.72 3.55
N THR A 53 -7.07 -3.97 4.11
CA THR A 53 -7.20 -4.52 5.46
C THR A 53 -6.65 -5.95 5.58
N LYS A 54 -6.82 -6.78 4.56
CA LYS A 54 -6.26 -8.14 4.54
C LYS A 54 -4.74 -8.11 4.55
N VAL A 55 -4.12 -7.26 3.75
CA VAL A 55 -2.66 -7.06 3.74
C VAL A 55 -2.17 -6.53 5.07
N TYR A 56 -2.85 -5.54 5.65
CA TYR A 56 -2.50 -5.00 6.96
C TYR A 56 -2.59 -6.07 8.07
N ASN A 57 -3.64 -6.89 8.08
CA ASN A 57 -3.79 -7.98 9.05
C ASN A 57 -2.69 -9.03 8.90
N HIS A 58 -2.30 -9.36 7.66
CA HIS A 58 -1.17 -10.23 7.40
C HIS A 58 0.13 -9.62 7.96
N TYR A 59 0.40 -8.35 7.69
CA TYR A 59 1.56 -7.63 8.23
C TYR A 59 1.62 -7.68 9.76
N ILE A 60 0.49 -7.52 10.45
CA ILE A 60 0.42 -7.60 11.92
C ILE A 60 0.67 -9.03 12.41
N SER A 61 0.05 -10.02 11.77
CA SER A 61 0.11 -11.43 12.20
C SER A 61 1.46 -12.09 11.95
N THR A 62 2.19 -11.65 10.93
CA THR A 62 3.53 -12.18 10.57
C THR A 62 4.70 -11.43 11.23
N GLY A 63 4.40 -10.45 12.08
CA GLY A 63 5.40 -9.62 12.75
C GLY A 63 5.78 -8.38 11.93
N LYS A 64 5.82 -7.25 12.61
CA LYS A 64 6.08 -5.94 11.96
C LYS A 64 7.54 -5.78 11.52
N ILE A 65 8.47 -6.22 12.38
CA ILE A 65 9.92 -6.05 12.20
C ILE A 65 10.57 -7.42 12.23
N ASP A 66 10.37 -8.18 13.31
CA ASP A 66 10.93 -9.52 13.49
C ASP A 66 10.00 -10.55 12.83
N THR A 67 10.33 -10.91 11.61
CA THR A 67 9.57 -11.86 10.81
C THR A 67 10.50 -12.94 10.24
N ILE A 68 9.91 -14.00 9.69
CA ILE A 68 10.68 -15.08 9.04
C ILE A 68 11.31 -14.57 7.74
N GLU A 69 12.37 -15.26 7.29
CA GLU A 69 13.14 -14.87 6.10
C GLU A 69 12.27 -14.79 4.84
N GLU A 70 11.36 -15.75 4.66
CA GLU A 70 10.46 -15.82 3.51
C GLU A 70 9.52 -14.61 3.44
N GLU A 71 9.00 -14.18 4.59
CA GLU A 71 8.16 -12.98 4.67
C GLU A 71 8.97 -11.71 4.40
N SER A 72 10.18 -11.61 4.96
CA SER A 72 11.08 -10.49 4.67
C SER A 72 11.37 -10.37 3.16
N LEU A 73 11.66 -11.49 2.50
CA LEU A 73 11.90 -11.52 1.07
C LEU A 73 10.65 -11.12 0.27
N SER A 74 9.48 -11.61 0.65
CA SER A 74 8.23 -11.27 -0.05
C SER A 74 7.93 -9.77 0.03
N ARG A 75 8.12 -9.16 1.20
CA ARG A 75 7.98 -7.69 1.39
C ARG A 75 8.98 -6.91 0.54
N MET A 76 10.25 -7.32 0.53
CA MET A 76 11.27 -6.67 -0.30
C MET A 76 10.95 -6.74 -1.80
N LEU A 77 10.47 -7.88 -2.28
CA LEU A 77 10.07 -8.04 -3.69
C LEU A 77 8.87 -7.14 -4.02
N HIS A 78 7.84 -7.14 -3.17
CA HIS A 78 6.68 -6.26 -3.32
C HIS A 78 7.09 -4.78 -3.31
N ASP A 79 7.86 -4.34 -2.32
CA ASP A 79 8.30 -2.94 -2.22
C ASP A 79 9.15 -2.52 -3.41
N HIS A 80 10.02 -3.41 -3.91
CA HIS A 80 10.80 -3.16 -5.11
C HIS A 80 9.90 -3.00 -6.34
N SER A 81 8.88 -3.85 -6.50
CA SER A 81 7.96 -3.79 -7.64
C SER A 81 7.11 -2.51 -7.61
N ILE A 82 6.57 -2.13 -6.45
CA ILE A 82 5.83 -0.88 -6.26
C ILE A 82 6.73 0.35 -6.50
N HIS A 83 7.97 0.32 -6.02
CA HIS A 83 8.93 1.39 -6.28
C HIS A 83 9.22 1.55 -7.78
N THR A 84 9.33 0.46 -8.50
CA THR A 84 9.52 0.47 -9.96
C THR A 84 8.28 1.03 -10.66
N ALA A 85 7.07 0.58 -10.27
CA ALA A 85 5.81 1.11 -10.79
C ALA A 85 5.66 2.63 -10.51
N LEU A 86 6.10 3.09 -9.34
CA LEU A 86 6.10 4.53 -9.00
C LEU A 86 7.07 5.33 -9.90
N LYS A 87 8.24 4.78 -10.19
CA LYS A 87 9.17 5.43 -11.13
C LYS A 87 8.58 5.55 -12.53
N GLU A 88 7.93 4.48 -13.03
CA GLU A 88 7.25 4.52 -14.33
C GLU A 88 6.09 5.54 -14.33
N PHE A 89 5.29 5.58 -13.27
CA PHE A 89 4.25 6.59 -13.10
C PHE A 89 4.83 8.01 -13.24
N PHE A 90 5.94 8.32 -12.59
CA PHE A 90 6.56 9.64 -12.67
C PHE A 90 7.34 9.93 -13.95
N LYS A 91 7.56 8.96 -14.85
CA LYS A 91 8.04 9.26 -16.21
C LYS A 91 6.96 9.92 -17.06
N THR A 92 5.71 9.53 -16.85
CA THR A 92 4.56 10.04 -17.61
C THR A 92 3.87 11.24 -16.93
N HIS A 93 4.15 11.46 -15.63
CA HIS A 93 3.51 12.49 -14.82
C HIS A 93 4.57 13.47 -14.26
N ASN A 94 4.32 14.76 -14.39
CA ASN A 94 5.26 15.78 -13.94
C ASN A 94 5.36 15.84 -12.41
N LYS A 95 6.49 15.41 -11.83
CA LYS A 95 6.76 15.48 -10.39
C LYS A 95 6.67 16.86 -9.77
N GLN A 96 6.90 17.92 -10.55
CA GLN A 96 6.84 19.31 -10.07
C GLN A 96 5.42 19.73 -9.68
N HIS A 97 4.42 18.98 -10.11
CA HIS A 97 3.02 19.19 -9.75
C HIS A 97 2.56 18.31 -8.57
N CYS A 98 3.46 17.76 -7.79
CA CYS A 98 3.12 16.96 -6.60
C CYS A 98 3.10 17.83 -5.34
N ILE A 99 2.03 17.72 -4.57
CA ILE A 99 1.86 18.40 -3.27
C ILE A 99 1.62 17.35 -2.20
N GLY A 100 2.51 17.32 -1.18
CA GLY A 100 2.38 16.42 -0.04
C GLY A 100 1.57 17.05 1.09
N ILE A 101 0.61 16.30 1.65
CA ILE A 101 -0.09 16.66 2.89
C ILE A 101 0.41 15.70 3.97
N MET A 102 0.98 16.26 5.03
CA MET A 102 1.62 15.52 6.11
C MET A 102 1.01 15.91 7.46
N GLY A 103 0.89 14.93 8.34
CA GLY A 103 0.36 15.13 9.69
C GLY A 103 -1.12 14.80 9.84
N GLY A 104 -1.67 15.13 10.98
CA GLY A 104 -3.11 14.99 11.24
C GLY A 104 -3.63 13.57 11.46
N HIS A 105 -2.78 12.57 11.69
CA HIS A 105 -3.18 11.16 11.84
C HIS A 105 -4.22 10.89 12.94
N ALA A 106 -4.38 11.81 13.89
CA ALA A 106 -5.38 11.72 14.97
C ALA A 106 -6.65 12.55 14.69
N LEU A 107 -6.73 13.27 13.57
CA LEU A 107 -7.92 14.04 13.23
C LEU A 107 -9.09 13.13 12.87
N GLN A 108 -10.27 13.46 13.40
CA GLN A 108 -11.50 12.78 13.03
C GLN A 108 -12.04 13.35 11.70
N ARG A 109 -12.69 12.51 10.89
CA ARG A 109 -13.33 12.95 9.63
C ARG A 109 -14.39 14.04 9.84
N THR A 110 -14.94 14.16 11.05
CA THR A 110 -15.88 15.21 11.45
C THR A 110 -15.22 16.55 11.75
N ASP A 111 -13.91 16.56 11.98
CA ASP A 111 -13.20 17.78 12.35
C ASP A 111 -13.21 18.83 11.24
N TYR A 112 -13.30 20.06 11.66
CA TYR A 112 -13.29 21.21 10.74
C TYR A 112 -12.01 21.29 9.89
N MET A 113 -10.85 21.01 10.50
CA MET A 113 -9.58 21.01 9.77
C MET A 113 -9.51 19.87 8.74
N TYR A 114 -10.01 18.66 9.06
CA TYR A 114 -10.10 17.58 8.10
C TYR A 114 -10.91 18.01 6.87
N LYS A 115 -12.08 18.58 7.07
CA LYS A 115 -12.94 19.08 5.97
C LYS A 115 -12.25 20.15 5.14
N LYS A 116 -11.52 21.08 5.78
CA LYS A 116 -10.74 22.11 5.05
C LYS A 116 -9.65 21.50 4.17
N ILE A 117 -8.90 20.53 4.70
CA ILE A 117 -7.84 19.85 3.94
C ILE A 117 -8.42 19.08 2.75
N VAL A 118 -9.55 18.40 2.92
CA VAL A 118 -10.25 17.72 1.82
C VAL A 118 -10.64 18.72 0.71
N LEU A 119 -11.22 19.87 1.08
CA LEU A 119 -11.59 20.91 0.11
C LEU A 119 -10.38 21.51 -0.58
N LEU A 120 -9.29 21.76 0.14
CA LEU A 120 -8.02 22.24 -0.41
C LEU A 120 -7.45 21.23 -1.41
N SER A 121 -7.39 19.95 -1.00
CA SER A 121 -6.90 18.85 -1.86
C SER A 121 -7.71 18.75 -3.15
N LYS A 122 -9.05 18.81 -3.03
CA LYS A 122 -9.94 18.85 -4.20
C LYS A 122 -9.59 20.01 -5.13
N ARG A 123 -9.46 21.22 -4.59
CA ARG A 123 -9.16 22.41 -5.39
C ARG A 123 -7.80 22.33 -6.09
N LEU A 124 -6.79 21.81 -5.40
CA LEU A 124 -5.46 21.63 -5.99
C LEU A 124 -5.49 20.56 -7.09
N THR A 125 -6.24 19.46 -6.90
CA THR A 125 -6.42 18.46 -7.94
C THR A 125 -7.13 19.03 -9.18
N GLU A 126 -8.15 19.86 -8.99
CA GLU A 126 -8.83 20.56 -10.09
C GLU A 126 -7.88 21.52 -10.86
N LEU A 127 -6.83 22.01 -10.21
CA LEU A 127 -5.76 22.83 -10.81
C LEU A 127 -4.64 21.99 -11.45
N GLY A 128 -4.76 20.66 -11.48
CA GLY A 128 -3.81 19.75 -12.11
C GLY A 128 -2.66 19.28 -11.21
N PHE A 129 -2.74 19.48 -9.89
CA PHE A 129 -1.75 18.96 -8.95
C PHE A 129 -2.06 17.52 -8.54
N TYR A 130 -1.00 16.72 -8.36
CA TYR A 130 -1.09 15.39 -7.75
C TYR A 130 -0.96 15.50 -6.24
N MET A 131 -1.97 15.01 -5.54
CA MET A 131 -1.98 15.04 -4.08
C MET A 131 -1.36 13.76 -3.51
N LEU A 132 -0.40 13.92 -2.60
CA LEU A 132 0.26 12.83 -1.89
C LEU A 132 -0.08 12.91 -0.41
N SER A 133 -0.44 11.81 0.19
CA SER A 133 -0.64 11.71 1.65
C SER A 133 0.00 10.44 2.19
N GLY A 134 0.20 10.39 3.52
CA GLY A 134 0.73 9.22 4.20
C GLY A 134 -0.25 8.04 4.32
N GLY A 135 -1.50 8.19 3.83
CA GLY A 135 -2.51 7.13 3.91
C GLY A 135 -3.04 6.86 5.32
N GLY A 136 -2.74 7.71 6.30
CA GLY A 136 -3.27 7.59 7.65
C GLY A 136 -4.76 7.94 7.74
N PRO A 137 -5.41 7.62 8.87
CA PRO A 137 -6.87 7.77 9.04
C PRO A 137 -7.34 9.24 9.19
N GLY A 138 -6.43 10.17 9.42
CA GLY A 138 -6.72 11.60 9.61
C GLY A 138 -6.02 12.52 8.65
#